data_ef2f4c6fed9b33114aa9e0aa6bbe7f09
#
_entry.id   ef2f4c6fed9b33114aa9e0aa6bbe7f09
#
_cell.length_a   1.000
_cell.length_b   1.000
_cell.length_c   1.000
_cell.angle_alpha   90.00
_cell.angle_beta   90.00
_cell.angle_gamma   90.00
#
_symmetry.space_group_name_H-M   'P 1'
#
loop_
_entity.id
_entity.type
_entity.pdbx_description
1 polymer ?
#
loop_
_entity_poly.entity_id
_entity_poly.type
_entity_poly.pdbx_seq_one_letter_code
_entity_poly.pdbx_strand_id
1 'polypeptide(L)'
;VGNLVYAGVDRNGKPAIQMLKWAVGDSSQWFEASGVGESKGAFSSPVNGGVTSGFGSRRHPILGYMRMHSGLDFKASYGQPIFAVTDGVVAYAGRKGGYGNFVQLNHAGSLASGYGHMSRIAARPGSRVRRGQIIGYVGSTGLSTGPHLHYELYRNGRAINPMSVKF
;
A
#
# COMPACT_ATOMS: atom_id res chain seq x y z
N VAL A 1 -7.98 26.03 -20.57
CA VAL A 1 -8.90 24.96 -21.02
C VAL A 1 -8.03 23.92 -21.68
N GLY A 2 -7.75 22.82 -20.97
CA GLY A 2 -6.90 21.74 -21.49
C GLY A 2 -7.64 20.96 -22.59
N ASN A 3 -6.96 20.68 -23.71
CA ASN A 3 -7.50 19.84 -24.78
C ASN A 3 -7.49 18.37 -24.31
N LEU A 4 -8.67 17.79 -24.20
CA LEU A 4 -8.86 16.37 -24.01
C LEU A 4 -8.55 15.65 -25.32
N VAL A 5 -7.59 14.75 -25.32
CA VAL A 5 -7.28 13.86 -26.47
C VAL A 5 -7.69 12.46 -26.08
N TYR A 6 -8.54 11.85 -26.91
CA TYR A 6 -9.00 10.48 -26.76
C TYR A 6 -8.26 9.57 -27.76
N ALA A 7 -7.81 8.42 -27.31
CA ALA A 7 -7.27 7.35 -28.16
C ALA A 7 -7.91 6.02 -27.77
N GLY A 8 -8.49 5.32 -28.73
CA GLY A 8 -9.08 4.00 -28.53
C GLY A 8 -8.53 2.99 -29.53
N VAL A 9 -8.36 1.75 -29.08
CA VAL A 9 -8.05 0.59 -29.93
C VAL A 9 -9.18 -0.40 -29.79
N ASP A 10 -9.84 -0.72 -30.91
CA ASP A 10 -10.89 -1.72 -30.96
C ASP A 10 -10.33 -3.07 -31.40
N ARG A 11 -10.72 -4.12 -30.72
CA ARG A 11 -10.43 -5.51 -31.10
C ARG A 11 -11.75 -6.26 -31.29
N ASN A 12 -12.02 -6.71 -32.51
CA ASN A 12 -13.26 -7.43 -32.87
C ASN A 12 -14.55 -6.64 -32.52
N GLY A 13 -14.58 -5.33 -32.78
CA GLY A 13 -15.76 -4.49 -32.52
C GLY A 13 -16.05 -4.23 -31.05
N LYS A 14 -15.12 -4.55 -30.15
CA LYS A 14 -15.19 -4.19 -28.72
C LYS A 14 -14.02 -3.29 -28.36
N PRO A 15 -14.24 -2.22 -27.60
CA PRO A 15 -13.14 -1.36 -27.14
C PRO A 15 -12.20 -2.17 -26.24
N ALA A 16 -10.99 -2.43 -26.72
CA ALA A 16 -9.97 -3.16 -25.99
C ALA A 16 -9.18 -2.25 -25.05
N ILE A 17 -8.91 -1.01 -25.50
CA ILE A 17 -8.22 0.01 -24.71
C ILE A 17 -8.80 1.36 -25.10
N GLN A 18 -9.18 2.16 -24.12
CA GLN A 18 -9.63 3.54 -24.28
C GLN A 18 -8.83 4.43 -23.37
N MET A 19 -8.05 5.34 -23.92
CA MET A 19 -7.16 6.22 -23.18
C MET A 19 -7.57 7.68 -23.31
N LEU A 20 -7.55 8.42 -22.22
CA LEU A 20 -7.76 9.85 -22.16
C LEU A 20 -6.43 10.53 -21.77
N LYS A 21 -6.00 11.49 -22.57
CA LYS A 21 -4.85 12.34 -22.24
C LYS A 21 -5.33 13.52 -21.39
N TRP A 22 -4.79 13.67 -20.21
CA TRP A 22 -5.13 14.74 -19.30
C TRP A 22 -3.90 15.58 -18.96
N ALA A 23 -4.04 16.91 -18.99
CA ALA A 23 -2.98 17.82 -18.56
C ALA A 23 -2.94 17.90 -17.03
N VAL A 24 -1.76 17.69 -16.44
CA VAL A 24 -1.48 17.80 -15.01
C VAL A 24 -0.33 18.78 -14.84
N GLY A 25 -0.64 20.07 -14.57
CA GLY A 25 0.37 21.13 -14.59
C GLY A 25 0.99 21.30 -15.97
N ASP A 26 2.32 21.36 -16.04
CA ASP A 26 3.08 21.47 -17.29
C ASP A 26 3.31 20.13 -18.00
N SER A 27 2.77 19.03 -17.50
CA SER A 27 2.88 17.71 -18.08
C SER A 27 1.51 17.18 -18.49
N SER A 28 1.50 16.16 -19.35
CA SER A 28 0.28 15.44 -19.71
C SER A 28 0.46 13.95 -19.48
N GLN A 29 -0.60 13.30 -18.97
CA GLN A 29 -0.62 11.87 -18.71
C GLN A 29 -1.80 11.20 -19.42
N TRP A 30 -1.63 9.94 -19.81
CA TRP A 30 -2.68 9.11 -20.36
C TRP A 30 -3.36 8.32 -19.24
N PHE A 31 -4.68 8.34 -19.22
CA PHE A 31 -5.52 7.60 -18.29
C PHE A 31 -6.47 6.70 -19.09
N GLU A 32 -6.75 5.51 -18.58
CA GLU A 32 -7.77 4.66 -19.15
C GLU A 32 -9.16 5.31 -18.99
N ALA A 33 -9.97 5.31 -20.05
CA ALA A 33 -11.30 5.95 -20.06
C ALA A 33 -12.29 5.29 -19.09
N SER A 34 -12.01 4.05 -18.65
CA SER A 34 -12.73 3.36 -17.58
C SER A 34 -12.53 3.98 -16.18
N GLY A 35 -11.67 5.00 -16.07
CA GLY A 35 -11.33 5.64 -14.80
C GLY A 35 -10.30 4.85 -13.97
N VAL A 36 -9.78 3.77 -14.53
CA VAL A 36 -8.67 3.01 -13.96
C VAL A 36 -7.41 3.46 -14.71
N GLY A 37 -6.58 4.31 -14.09
CA GLY A 37 -5.27 4.66 -14.63
C GLY A 37 -4.44 3.40 -14.85
N GLU A 38 -3.69 3.31 -15.97
CA GLU A 38 -2.71 2.24 -16.14
C GLU A 38 -1.70 2.28 -14.99
N SER A 39 -1.88 1.40 -14.04
CA SER A 39 -0.89 1.18 -13.03
C SER A 39 0.19 0.27 -13.61
N LYS A 40 1.35 0.83 -13.96
CA LYS A 40 2.56 0.01 -14.13
C LYS A 40 2.87 -0.65 -12.78
N GLY A 41 2.46 -1.92 -12.64
CA GLY A 41 2.51 -2.69 -11.41
C GLY A 41 1.22 -2.56 -10.56
N ALA A 42 0.69 -3.68 -10.11
CA ALA A 42 -0.53 -3.72 -9.28
C ALA A 42 -0.32 -3.05 -7.91
N PHE A 43 0.94 -2.89 -7.48
CA PHE A 43 1.31 -2.35 -6.17
C PHE A 43 2.40 -1.29 -6.28
N SER A 44 2.36 -0.30 -5.37
CA SER A 44 3.44 0.66 -5.15
C SER A 44 4.10 0.41 -3.80
N SER A 45 5.36 0.85 -3.64
CA SER A 45 6.03 0.75 -2.34
C SER A 45 5.23 1.49 -1.26
N PRO A 46 5.05 0.89 -0.08
CA PRO A 46 4.31 1.52 1.01
C PRO A 46 5.05 2.70 1.64
N VAL A 47 6.35 2.80 1.42
CA VAL A 47 7.21 3.86 1.96
C VAL A 47 8.47 3.99 1.09
N ASN A 48 9.08 5.19 1.07
CA ASN A 48 10.37 5.38 0.41
C ASN A 48 11.50 4.85 1.32
N GLY A 49 11.81 3.56 1.18
CA GLY A 49 12.83 2.88 1.99
C GLY A 49 13.01 1.44 1.58
N GLY A 50 14.17 0.87 1.86
CA GLY A 50 14.47 -0.53 1.59
C GLY A 50 13.95 -1.47 2.66
N VAL A 51 13.76 -2.75 2.30
CA VAL A 51 13.40 -3.82 3.24
C VAL A 51 14.60 -4.13 4.14
N THR A 52 14.38 -4.14 5.44
CA THR A 52 15.40 -4.47 6.46
C THR A 52 15.17 -5.83 7.09
N SER A 53 13.93 -6.33 7.08
CA SER A 53 13.61 -7.65 7.60
C SER A 53 12.51 -8.30 6.78
N GLY A 54 12.73 -9.58 6.42
CA GLY A 54 11.85 -10.37 5.56
C GLY A 54 10.75 -11.10 6.32
N PHE A 55 9.81 -11.64 5.53
CA PHE A 55 8.76 -12.55 5.97
C PHE A 55 9.36 -13.93 6.34
N GLY A 56 8.90 -14.55 7.42
CA GLY A 56 9.29 -15.90 7.80
C GLY A 56 9.67 -16.05 9.27
N SER A 57 10.07 -17.26 9.65
CA SER A 57 10.47 -17.56 11.02
C SER A 57 11.83 -16.96 11.32
N ARG A 58 11.91 -16.13 12.37
CA ARG A 58 13.15 -15.49 12.85
C ARG A 58 13.15 -15.34 14.37
N ARG A 59 14.35 -15.20 14.95
CA ARG A 59 14.47 -14.85 16.36
C ARG A 59 13.95 -13.43 16.57
N HIS A 60 12.96 -13.29 17.45
CA HIS A 60 12.35 -11.98 17.70
C HIS A 60 13.34 -11.07 18.46
N PRO A 61 13.62 -9.84 17.97
CA PRO A 61 14.68 -8.99 18.53
C PRO A 61 14.44 -8.56 20.00
N ILE A 62 13.17 -8.46 20.41
CA ILE A 62 12.81 -8.06 21.79
C ILE A 62 12.53 -9.31 22.65
N LEU A 63 11.78 -10.28 22.13
CA LEU A 63 11.29 -11.43 22.90
C LEU A 63 12.28 -12.58 22.97
N GLY A 64 13.31 -12.61 22.10
CA GLY A 64 14.44 -13.54 22.15
C GLY A 64 14.15 -14.98 21.72
N TYR A 65 12.91 -15.35 21.40
CA TYR A 65 12.55 -16.68 20.90
C TYR A 65 12.19 -16.67 19.40
N MET A 66 12.12 -17.85 18.79
CA MET A 66 11.73 -18.00 17.40
C MET A 66 10.26 -17.62 17.23
N ARG A 67 9.99 -16.68 16.33
CA ARG A 67 8.64 -16.22 16.02
C ARG A 67 8.49 -16.00 14.53
N MET A 68 7.29 -16.29 14.03
CA MET A 68 6.91 -15.97 12.66
C MET A 68 6.79 -14.45 12.50
N HIS A 69 7.54 -13.88 11.56
CA HIS A 69 7.39 -12.52 11.09
C HIS A 69 6.42 -12.52 9.91
N SER A 70 5.21 -12.03 10.13
CA SER A 70 4.09 -12.10 9.19
C SER A 70 4.12 -11.03 8.09
N GLY A 71 5.21 -10.24 8.01
CA GLY A 71 5.32 -9.14 7.08
C GLY A 71 6.75 -8.84 6.65
N LEU A 72 6.94 -7.61 6.17
CA LEU A 72 8.23 -7.00 5.88
C LEU A 72 8.42 -5.78 6.77
N ASP A 73 9.63 -5.56 7.24
CA ASP A 73 9.99 -4.30 7.87
C ASP A 73 10.76 -3.43 6.88
N PHE A 74 10.31 -2.20 6.69
CA PHE A 74 10.96 -1.22 5.81
C PHE A 74 11.69 -0.18 6.65
N LYS A 75 12.96 0.10 6.29
CA LYS A 75 13.70 1.23 6.83
C LYS A 75 12.99 2.53 6.46
N ALA A 76 12.65 3.32 7.46
CA ALA A 76 12.00 4.60 7.25
C ALA A 76 12.22 5.53 8.45
N SER A 77 12.29 6.84 8.19
CA SER A 77 12.47 7.85 9.23
C SER A 77 11.15 8.11 9.96
N TYR A 78 11.23 8.48 11.24
CA TYR A 78 10.05 8.91 12.01
C TYR A 78 9.33 10.06 11.30
N GLY A 79 8.02 9.96 11.18
CA GLY A 79 7.19 10.97 10.51
C GLY A 79 7.16 10.88 8.98
N GLN A 80 7.90 9.97 8.37
CA GLN A 80 7.86 9.75 6.91
C GLN A 80 6.48 9.27 6.48
N PRO A 81 5.93 9.75 5.33
CA PRO A 81 4.63 9.31 4.85
C PRO A 81 4.57 7.82 4.54
N ILE A 82 3.45 7.19 4.88
CA ILE A 82 3.10 5.82 4.51
C ILE A 82 1.97 5.88 3.47
N PHE A 83 2.13 5.15 2.39
CA PHE A 83 1.23 5.16 1.24
C PHE A 83 0.44 3.85 1.13
N ALA A 84 -0.81 3.94 0.67
CA ALA A 84 -1.57 2.77 0.24
C ALA A 84 -0.89 2.11 -0.96
N VAL A 85 -0.58 0.82 -0.86
CA VAL A 85 0.13 0.07 -1.92
C VAL A 85 -0.70 -0.08 -3.19
N THR A 86 -2.01 -0.10 -3.08
CA THR A 86 -2.99 -0.17 -4.18
C THR A 86 -4.33 0.39 -3.70
N ASP A 87 -5.29 0.56 -4.61
CA ASP A 87 -6.64 1.02 -4.28
C ASP A 87 -7.32 0.09 -3.28
N GLY A 88 -8.15 0.66 -2.41
CA GLY A 88 -8.85 -0.14 -1.40
C GLY A 88 -9.81 0.65 -0.52
N VAL A 89 -10.33 -0.05 0.48
CA VAL A 89 -11.19 0.51 1.53
C VAL A 89 -10.53 0.28 2.88
N VAL A 90 -10.50 1.29 3.73
CA VAL A 90 -9.97 1.19 5.10
C VAL A 90 -10.87 0.29 5.93
N ALA A 91 -10.40 -0.92 6.21
CA ALA A 91 -11.11 -1.89 7.04
C ALA A 91 -10.90 -1.62 8.54
N TYR A 92 -9.73 -1.12 8.90
CA TYR A 92 -9.37 -0.80 10.27
C TYR A 92 -8.37 0.35 10.32
N ALA A 93 -8.52 1.24 11.29
CA ALA A 93 -7.56 2.29 11.59
C ALA A 93 -7.63 2.61 13.10
N GLY A 94 -6.56 2.30 13.84
CA GLY A 94 -6.53 2.47 15.30
C GLY A 94 -5.39 1.73 15.96
N ARG A 95 -5.38 1.65 17.30
CA ARG A 95 -4.37 0.93 18.07
C ARG A 95 -4.67 -0.56 18.10
N LYS A 96 -3.69 -1.40 17.74
CA LYS A 96 -3.84 -2.87 17.64
C LYS A 96 -2.66 -3.59 18.29
N GLY A 97 -2.75 -3.82 19.60
CA GLY A 97 -1.77 -4.62 20.36
C GLY A 97 -0.31 -4.27 20.05
N GLY A 98 0.50 -5.28 19.76
CA GLY A 98 1.92 -5.14 19.43
C GLY A 98 2.21 -4.35 18.16
N TYR A 99 1.26 -4.22 17.23
CA TYR A 99 1.40 -3.39 16.03
C TYR A 99 1.38 -1.87 16.33
N GLY A 100 0.96 -1.46 17.53
CA GLY A 100 0.79 -0.04 17.85
C GLY A 100 -0.35 0.59 17.06
N ASN A 101 -0.14 1.78 16.51
CA ASN A 101 -1.08 2.38 15.57
C ASN A 101 -1.00 1.65 14.23
N PHE A 102 -2.15 1.14 13.79
CA PHE A 102 -2.26 0.22 12.67
C PHE A 102 -3.38 0.62 11.72
N VAL A 103 -3.14 0.48 10.42
CA VAL A 103 -4.16 0.61 9.37
C VAL A 103 -4.21 -0.70 8.61
N GLN A 104 -5.43 -1.16 8.30
CA GLN A 104 -5.67 -2.28 7.39
C GLN A 104 -6.55 -1.83 6.25
N LEU A 105 -6.13 -2.16 5.04
CA LEU A 105 -6.87 -1.91 3.81
C LEU A 105 -7.36 -3.24 3.23
N ASN A 106 -8.61 -3.28 2.77
CA ASN A 106 -9.13 -4.35 1.93
C ASN A 106 -9.04 -3.92 0.47
N HIS A 107 -8.57 -4.81 -0.38
CA HIS A 107 -8.38 -4.62 -1.82
C HIS A 107 -9.24 -5.58 -2.64
N ALA A 108 -9.24 -5.43 -3.95
CA ALA A 108 -9.87 -6.40 -4.85
C ALA A 108 -9.20 -7.79 -4.77
N GLY A 109 -9.90 -8.85 -5.17
CA GLY A 109 -9.35 -10.21 -5.26
C GLY A 109 -9.01 -10.85 -3.91
N SER A 110 -9.77 -10.54 -2.84
CA SER A 110 -9.57 -11.08 -1.49
C SER A 110 -8.19 -10.78 -0.91
N LEU A 111 -7.57 -9.70 -1.36
CA LEU A 111 -6.31 -9.18 -0.83
C LEU A 111 -6.59 -8.13 0.25
N ALA A 112 -5.70 -8.06 1.24
CA ALA A 112 -5.66 -6.98 2.20
C ALA A 112 -4.21 -6.64 2.56
N SER A 113 -3.97 -5.41 3.00
CA SER A 113 -2.66 -4.97 3.48
C SER A 113 -2.75 -4.35 4.87
N GLY A 114 -1.71 -4.54 5.67
CA GLY A 114 -1.58 -4.02 7.03
C GLY A 114 -0.33 -3.15 7.17
N TYR A 115 -0.44 -2.09 7.96
CA TYR A 115 0.61 -1.09 8.16
C TYR A 115 0.73 -0.76 9.64
N GLY A 116 1.83 -1.16 10.26
CA GLY A 116 2.05 -1.07 11.71
C GLY A 116 3.04 0.00 12.14
N HIS A 117 3.12 0.19 13.45
CA HIS A 117 4.03 1.06 14.18
C HIS A 117 3.92 2.55 13.84
N MET A 118 2.78 3.00 13.29
CA MET A 118 2.57 4.39 12.89
C MET A 118 2.69 5.36 14.07
N SER A 119 3.25 6.55 13.83
CA SER A 119 3.18 7.67 14.76
C SER A 119 1.80 8.33 14.74
N ARG A 120 1.23 8.47 13.53
CA ARG A 120 -0.08 9.10 13.32
C ARG A 120 -0.82 8.40 12.16
N ILE A 121 -2.11 8.18 12.34
CA ILE A 121 -3.02 7.66 11.32
C ILE A 121 -3.67 8.84 10.59
N ALA A 122 -3.72 8.79 9.25
CA ALA A 122 -4.42 9.76 8.40
C ALA A 122 -5.67 9.17 7.73
N ALA A 123 -5.81 7.85 7.70
CA ALA A 123 -6.94 7.15 7.11
C ALA A 123 -8.09 7.01 8.12
N ARG A 124 -9.33 6.98 7.62
CA ARG A 124 -10.55 6.75 8.43
C ARG A 124 -11.20 5.44 8.05
N PRO A 125 -11.67 4.62 9.01
CA PRO A 125 -12.40 3.39 8.73
C PRO A 125 -13.57 3.64 7.78
N GLY A 126 -13.77 2.75 6.81
CA GLY A 126 -14.81 2.83 5.78
C GLY A 126 -14.49 3.75 4.60
N SER A 127 -13.45 4.60 4.66
CA SER A 127 -13.08 5.46 3.54
C SER A 127 -12.38 4.68 2.43
N ARG A 128 -12.57 5.13 1.18
CA ARG A 128 -11.81 4.65 0.02
C ARG A 128 -10.47 5.37 -0.04
N VAL A 129 -9.44 4.63 -0.39
CA VAL A 129 -8.09 5.16 -0.65
C VAL A 129 -7.63 4.73 -2.03
N ARG A 130 -6.83 5.58 -2.68
CA ARG A 130 -6.19 5.28 -3.96
C ARG A 130 -4.76 4.83 -3.72
N ARG A 131 -4.21 4.07 -4.62
CA ARG A 131 -2.79 3.74 -4.66
C ARG A 131 -1.94 5.01 -4.54
N GLY A 132 -0.93 4.99 -3.67
CA GLY A 132 -0.07 6.13 -3.40
C GLY A 132 -0.67 7.22 -2.51
N GLN A 133 -1.92 7.08 -2.06
CA GLN A 133 -2.51 8.00 -1.10
C GLN A 133 -1.89 7.82 0.28
N ILE A 134 -1.59 8.93 0.97
CA ILE A 134 -1.06 8.92 2.35
C ILE A 134 -2.15 8.38 3.29
N ILE A 135 -1.82 7.34 4.06
CA ILE A 135 -2.70 6.69 5.03
C ILE A 135 -2.24 6.87 6.48
N GLY A 136 -1.00 7.34 6.67
CA GLY A 136 -0.40 7.59 7.97
C GLY A 136 1.07 7.96 7.86
N TYR A 137 1.76 7.92 8.99
CA TYR A 137 3.15 8.34 9.11
C TYR A 137 3.93 7.35 9.95
N VAL A 138 5.18 7.10 9.57
CA VAL A 138 6.09 6.19 10.26
C VAL A 138 6.30 6.60 11.70
N GLY A 139 6.33 5.64 12.59
CA GLY A 139 6.61 5.80 14.02
C GLY A 139 7.35 4.61 14.58
N SER A 140 7.19 4.43 15.89
CA SER A 140 7.73 3.30 16.65
C SER A 140 6.76 2.91 17.77
N THR A 141 5.44 2.98 17.49
CA THR A 141 4.41 2.63 18.47
C THR A 141 4.22 1.11 18.56
N GLY A 142 3.77 0.61 19.72
CA GLY A 142 3.63 -0.82 19.96
C GLY A 142 4.96 -1.52 20.26
N LEU A 143 5.10 -2.77 19.83
CA LEU A 143 6.30 -3.59 20.06
C LEU A 143 7.33 -3.32 18.95
N SER A 144 8.09 -2.26 19.09
CA SER A 144 9.07 -1.77 18.11
C SER A 144 10.36 -1.34 18.79
N THR A 145 11.50 -1.59 18.14
CA THR A 145 12.84 -1.20 18.63
C THR A 145 13.29 0.17 18.11
N GLY A 146 12.56 0.77 17.19
CA GLY A 146 12.89 2.06 16.59
C GLY A 146 12.01 2.36 15.38
N PRO A 147 12.12 3.55 14.78
CA PRO A 147 11.28 3.94 13.64
C PRO A 147 11.44 3.01 12.45
N HIS A 148 10.34 2.43 12.01
CA HIS A 148 10.24 1.61 10.79
C HIS A 148 8.76 1.42 10.41
N LEU A 149 8.50 0.96 9.20
CA LEU A 149 7.18 0.47 8.81
C LEU A 149 7.18 -1.05 8.86
N HIS A 150 6.29 -1.63 9.64
CA HIS A 150 5.91 -3.04 9.54
C HIS A 150 4.75 -3.16 8.55
N TYR A 151 4.96 -3.90 7.45
CA TYR A 151 4.00 -4.08 6.37
C TYR A 151 3.62 -5.54 6.19
N GLU A 152 2.33 -5.83 6.14
CA GLU A 152 1.78 -7.17 5.92
C GLU A 152 0.91 -7.21 4.66
N LEU A 153 0.92 -8.33 3.98
CA LEU A 153 0.01 -8.64 2.87
C LEU A 153 -0.76 -9.91 3.21
N TYR A 154 -2.07 -9.87 2.96
CA TYR A 154 -2.96 -11.00 3.23
C TYR A 154 -3.67 -11.42 1.95
N ARG A 155 -3.89 -12.73 1.80
CA ARG A 155 -4.78 -13.31 0.79
C ARG A 155 -5.73 -14.27 1.48
N ASN A 156 -7.04 -14.11 1.25
CA ASN A 156 -8.09 -14.89 1.94
C ASN A 156 -7.92 -14.91 3.47
N GLY A 157 -7.57 -13.76 4.06
CA GLY A 157 -7.37 -13.60 5.51
C GLY A 157 -6.08 -14.20 6.08
N ARG A 158 -5.22 -14.81 5.26
CA ARG A 158 -3.94 -15.38 5.68
C ARG A 158 -2.78 -14.49 5.24
N ALA A 159 -1.82 -14.25 6.13
CA ALA A 159 -0.59 -13.55 5.78
C ALA A 159 0.20 -14.34 4.74
N ILE A 160 0.64 -13.64 3.70
CA ILE A 160 1.51 -14.17 2.64
C ILE A 160 2.79 -13.35 2.57
N ASN A 161 3.84 -13.93 1.99
CA ASN A 161 5.09 -13.18 1.78
C ASN A 161 4.84 -12.00 0.84
N PRO A 162 4.99 -10.74 1.30
CA PRO A 162 4.74 -9.59 0.44
C PRO A 162 5.67 -9.49 -0.77
N MET A 163 6.85 -10.14 -0.73
CA MET A 163 7.76 -10.21 -1.89
C MET A 163 7.21 -11.08 -3.03
N SER A 164 6.11 -11.82 -2.80
CA SER A 164 5.43 -12.58 -3.88
C SER A 164 4.67 -11.71 -4.87
N VAL A 165 4.48 -10.43 -4.55
CA VAL A 165 3.92 -9.42 -5.47
C VAL A 165 5.01 -8.41 -5.85
N LYS A 166 4.95 -7.86 -7.06
CA LYS A 166 5.86 -6.80 -7.51
C LYS A 166 5.32 -5.45 -7.06
N PHE A 167 6.14 -4.70 -6.35
CA PHE A 167 5.92 -3.29 -6.02
C PHE A 167 6.36 -2.38 -7.15
#